data_fe213af21b2b914f9e46976a986b3328
#
_entry.id   fe213af21b2b914f9e46976a986b3328
#
_cell.length_a   1.000
_cell.length_b   1.000
_cell.length_c   1.000
_cell.angle_alpha   90.00
_cell.angle_beta   90.00
_cell.angle_gamma   90.00
#
_symmetry.space_group_name_H-M   'P 1'
#
loop_
_entity.id
_entity.type
_entity.pdbx_description
1 polymer ?
#
loop_
_entity_poly.entity_id
_entity_poly.type
_entity_poly.pdbx_seq_one_letter_code
_entity_poly.pdbx_strand_id
1 'polypeptide(L)' 'MDAMPTQKVDLNDVEYITETSLTIRGTRRRTTVPKTIIERFGLKNGDRVRWVLFNDGTIMLLQTGGKRKR' A
#
# COMPACT_ATOMS: atom_id res chain seq x y z
N MET A 1 16.83 10.14 16.84
CA MET A 1 16.60 9.92 16.37
C MET A 1 16.36 9.39 15.83
N ASP A 2 16.32 8.99 15.45
CA ASP A 2 16.10 8.56 14.81
C ASP A 2 15.70 7.83 14.44
N ALA A 3 15.50 7.57 14.37
CA ALA A 3 15.00 6.77 14.05
C ALA A 3 14.68 6.44 12.98
N MET A 4 14.89 6.24 12.44
CA MET A 4 14.65 6.06 11.40
C MET A 4 14.42 4.94 10.90
N PRO A 5 13.85 4.75 10.18
CA PRO A 5 13.38 3.70 9.71
C PRO A 5 14.23 2.82 9.34
N THR A 6 14.05 1.85 9.45
CA THR A 6 14.81 0.97 9.20
C THR A 6 14.56 0.22 8.07
N GLN A 7 13.70 0.61 7.18
CA GLN A 7 13.48 -0.11 6.06
C GLN A 7 14.67 -0.04 5.20
N LYS A 8 15.11 -1.12 4.69
CA LYS A 8 16.15 -1.14 3.80
C LYS A 8 15.63 -1.30 2.45
N VAL A 9 15.58 -0.29 1.66
CA VAL A 9 15.02 -0.36 0.32
C VAL A 9 16.17 -0.28 -0.65
N ASP A 10 16.28 -1.26 -1.49
CA ASP A 10 17.29 -1.25 -2.52
C ASP A 10 16.67 -0.53 -3.71
N LEU A 11 17.14 0.63 -4.02
CA LEU A 11 16.55 1.43 -5.06
C LEU A 11 16.56 0.76 -6.42
N ASN A 12 17.45 -0.19 -6.61
CA ASN A 12 17.45 -0.90 -7.86
C ASN A 12 16.24 -1.79 -8.04
N ASP A 13 15.53 -2.07 -6.95
CA ASP A 13 14.34 -2.90 -7.03
C ASP A 13 13.07 -2.07 -7.03
N VAL A 14 13.19 -0.78 -7.01
CA VAL A 14 12.00 0.06 -6.93
C VAL A 14 11.46 0.33 -8.31
N GLU A 15 10.22 0.00 -8.51
CA GLU A 15 9.57 0.22 -9.78
C GLU A 15 8.87 1.56 -9.80
N TYR A 16 8.44 2.07 -8.67
CA TYR A 16 7.59 3.25 -8.66
C TYR A 16 7.57 3.86 -7.26
N ILE A 17 7.70 5.14 -7.19
CA ILE A 17 7.62 5.87 -5.94
C ILE A 17 6.72 7.07 -6.14
N THR A 18 5.81 7.28 -5.22
CA THR A 18 4.97 8.45 -5.26
C THR A 18 4.48 8.72 -3.85
N GLU A 19 3.76 9.80 -3.68
CA GLU A 19 3.20 10.16 -2.41
C GLU A 19 1.76 10.57 -2.59
N THR A 20 0.96 10.32 -1.59
CA THR A 20 -0.39 10.83 -1.57
C THR A 20 -0.64 11.40 -0.18
N SER A 21 -1.61 12.28 -0.07
CA SER A 21 -1.93 12.86 1.21
C SER A 21 -2.96 12.02 1.93
N LEU A 22 -2.86 11.97 3.22
CA LEU A 22 -3.81 11.25 4.04
C LEU A 22 -4.78 12.27 4.62
N THR A 23 -6.06 12.02 4.48
CA THR A 23 -7.09 12.86 5.07
C THR A 23 -7.76 12.10 6.20
N ILE A 24 -7.87 12.71 7.35
CA ILE A 24 -8.51 12.11 8.50
C ILE A 24 -9.66 12.99 8.93
N ARG A 25 -10.85 12.41 9.02
CA ARG A 25 -12.01 13.12 9.48
C ARG A 25 -12.78 12.18 10.36
N GLY A 26 -12.79 12.46 11.66
CA GLY A 26 -13.43 11.58 12.60
C GLY A 26 -12.77 10.23 12.54
N THR A 27 -13.53 9.21 12.22
CA THR A 27 -12.97 7.87 12.13
C THR A 27 -12.57 7.50 10.73
N ARG A 28 -12.75 8.39 9.77
CA ARG A 28 -12.40 8.08 8.41
C ARG A 28 -10.97 8.45 8.11
N ARG A 29 -10.29 7.57 7.43
CA ARG A 29 -8.92 7.78 7.03
C ARG A 29 -8.83 7.44 5.57
N ARG A 30 -8.52 8.41 4.74
CA ARG A 30 -8.53 8.22 3.31
C ARG A 30 -7.26 8.69 2.66
N THR A 31 -6.86 7.98 1.65
CA THR A 31 -5.80 8.43 0.79
C THR A 31 -6.11 7.88 -0.61
N THR A 32 -5.55 8.48 -1.60
CA THR A 32 -5.76 8.02 -2.97
C THR A 32 -4.76 6.91 -3.27
N VAL A 33 -5.23 5.85 -3.83
CA VAL A 33 -4.32 4.81 -4.28
C VAL A 33 -3.86 5.21 -5.67
N PRO A 34 -2.56 5.30 -5.90
CA PRO A 34 -2.04 5.75 -7.19
C PRO A 34 -2.50 4.85 -8.32
N LYS A 35 -2.76 5.46 -9.45
CA LYS A 35 -3.24 4.73 -10.61
C LYS A 35 -2.28 3.62 -11.00
N THR A 36 -0.98 3.89 -10.92
CA THR A 36 0.02 2.89 -11.27
C THR A 36 -0.11 1.64 -10.41
N ILE A 37 -0.42 1.80 -9.13
CA ILE A 37 -0.60 0.68 -8.23
C ILE A 37 -1.86 -0.10 -8.64
N ILE A 38 -2.92 0.62 -8.96
CA ILE A 38 -4.17 0.00 -9.39
C ILE A 38 -3.92 -0.85 -10.62
N GLU A 39 -3.18 -0.32 -11.57
CA GLU A 39 -2.94 -1.02 -12.82
C GLU A 39 -2.00 -2.20 -12.63
N ARG A 40 -0.99 -2.02 -11.81
CA ARG A 40 -0.02 -3.08 -11.59
C ARG A 40 -0.66 -4.31 -10.95
N PHE A 41 -1.60 -4.08 -10.04
CA PHE A 41 -2.27 -5.16 -9.36
C PHE A 41 -3.56 -5.60 -10.06
N GLY A 42 -4.01 -4.85 -11.04
CA GLY A 42 -5.27 -5.17 -11.70
C GLY A 42 -6.46 -5.01 -10.79
N LEU A 43 -6.41 -4.04 -9.89
CA LEU A 43 -7.48 -3.85 -8.93
C LEU A 43 -8.72 -3.26 -9.59
N LYS A 44 -9.87 -3.69 -9.13
CA LYS A 44 -11.13 -3.19 -9.63
C LYS A 44 -12.02 -2.87 -8.46
N ASN A 45 -13.05 -2.14 -8.74
CA ASN A 45 -14.01 -1.78 -7.73
C ASN A 45 -14.50 -3.04 -7.02
N GLY A 46 -14.45 -3.02 -5.72
CA GLY A 46 -14.90 -4.15 -4.93
C GLY A 46 -13.83 -5.14 -4.57
N ASP A 47 -12.65 -5.01 -5.16
CA ASP A 47 -11.58 -5.91 -4.84
C ASP A 47 -11.10 -5.62 -3.43
N ARG A 48 -10.53 -6.62 -2.81
CA ARG A 48 -10.03 -6.46 -1.47
C ARG A 48 -8.53 -6.44 -1.47
N VAL A 49 -7.99 -5.65 -0.58
CA VAL A 49 -6.55 -5.61 -0.40
C VAL A 49 -6.26 -5.92 1.04
N ARG A 50 -5.13 -6.54 1.28
CA ARG A 50 -4.74 -6.89 2.63
C ARG A 50 -3.54 -6.05 3.01
N TRP A 51 -3.63 -5.42 4.16
CA TRP A 51 -2.56 -4.60 4.67
C TRP A 51 -1.82 -5.41 5.73
N VAL A 52 -0.54 -5.54 5.59
CA VAL A 52 0.25 -6.29 6.56
C VAL A 52 1.26 -5.32 7.17
N LEU A 53 1.21 -5.19 8.47
CA LEU A 53 2.14 -4.31 9.17
C LEU A 53 3.14 -5.20 9.92
N PHE A 54 4.40 -5.01 9.62
CA PHE A 54 5.44 -5.79 10.28
C PHE A 54 5.92 -5.06 11.52
N ASN A 55 6.62 -5.76 12.39
CA ASN A 55 7.08 -5.17 13.64
C ASN A 55 8.08 -4.04 13.44
N ASP A 56 8.77 -4.03 12.32
CA ASP A 56 9.74 -2.98 12.08
C ASP A 56 9.12 -1.75 11.43
N GLY A 57 7.81 -1.73 11.29
CA GLY A 57 7.13 -0.60 10.69
C GLY A 57 6.92 -0.71 9.20
N THR A 58 7.37 -1.76 8.59
CA THR A 58 7.17 -1.96 7.17
C THR A 58 5.72 -2.36 6.91
N ILE A 59 5.18 -1.89 5.81
CA ILE A 59 3.83 -2.23 5.41
C ILE A 59 3.87 -2.88 4.05
N MET A 60 3.10 -3.93 3.91
CA MET A 60 2.99 -4.62 2.63
C MET A 60 1.53 -4.64 2.23
N LEU A 61 1.26 -4.39 0.98
CA LEU A 61 -0.08 -4.41 0.45
C LEU A 61 -0.22 -5.59 -0.49
N LEU A 62 -1.19 -6.44 -0.23
CA LEU A 62 -1.41 -7.61 -1.04
C LEU A 62 -2.82 -7.58 -1.61
N GLN A 63 -2.98 -8.06 -2.80
CA GLN A 63 -4.29 -8.23 -3.37
C GLN A 63 -4.78 -9.58 -2.92
N THR A 64 -5.94 -9.65 -2.29
CA THR A 64 -6.47 -10.93 -1.92
C THR A 64 -7.44 -11.29 -2.99
N GLY A 65 -7.76 -12.46 -3.09
CA GLY A 65 -8.44 -12.89 -4.16
C GLY A 65 -9.78 -12.48 -4.38
N GLY A 66 -9.97 -11.31 -4.53
CA GLY A 66 -11.24 -10.94 -4.95
C GLY A 66 -11.60 -11.69 -6.12
N LYS A 67 -10.78 -12.23 -6.87
CA LYS A 67 -11.14 -12.88 -7.90
C LYS A 67 -11.11 -14.23 -7.73
N ARG A 68 -11.00 -14.74 -6.90
CA ARG A 68 -11.06 -16.01 -6.82
C ARG A 68 -12.14 -16.52 -6.67
N LYS A 69 -12.56 -16.63 -6.95
CA LYS A 69 -13.49 -17.15 -6.93
C LYS A 69 -13.91 -17.83 -6.54
N ARG A 70 -14.16 -18.06 -6.49
CA ARG A 70 -14.51 -18.79 -6.23
C ARG A 70 -15.03 -18.97 -6.18
#